data_c473439e7315e3510b8fc220c8981fc3
#
_entry.id   c473439e7315e3510b8fc220c8981fc3
#
_cell.length_a   1.000
_cell.length_b   1.000
_cell.length_c   1.000
_cell.angle_alpha   90.00
_cell.angle_beta   90.00
_cell.angle_gamma   90.00
#
_symmetry.space_group_name_H-M   'P 1'
#
loop_
_entity.id
_entity.type
_entity.pdbx_description
1 polymer ?
#
loop_
_entity_poly.entity_id
_entity_poly.type
_entity_poly.pdbx_seq_one_letter_code
_entity_poly.pdbx_strand_id
1 'polypeptide(L)'
;MWLNNFETMKKRTASYQNNEEKPYLHLVDGGLTDNLGLASLLDMSNLLTVKKLYAELKNYNLRNIIVVNVNAQNELSNHIDKSADVPGIKEVVNTVINVPIDKTTESTVKYSQKFADQWNAYTKHKKGAKIKAYFVNLSLKDLPEGQLKNDVLNIGTSFYLPQSDVDKLREAAKILLEQSKEYHKALKALQ
;
A
#
# COMPACT_ATOMS: atom_id res chain seq x y z
N MET A 1 16.97 -22.00 -3.05
CA MET A 1 16.73 -20.81 -2.21
C MET A 1 15.38 -20.84 -1.51
N TRP A 2 14.26 -21.12 -2.18
CA TRP A 2 12.89 -21.17 -1.62
C TRP A 2 12.68 -22.28 -0.58
N LEU A 3 13.18 -23.49 -0.81
CA LEU A 3 13.05 -24.64 0.10
C LEU A 3 13.73 -24.38 1.46
N ASN A 4 14.89 -23.72 1.47
CA ASN A 4 15.59 -23.38 2.71
C ASN A 4 14.83 -22.33 3.54
N ASN A 5 14.14 -21.39 2.89
CA ASN A 5 13.30 -20.40 3.58
C ASN A 5 12.06 -21.05 4.20
N PHE A 6 11.43 -22.00 3.49
CA PHE A 6 10.25 -22.71 4.00
C PHE A 6 10.58 -23.55 5.23
N GLU A 7 11.67 -24.33 5.20
CA GLU A 7 12.11 -25.12 6.35
C GLU A 7 12.49 -24.23 7.55
N THR A 8 13.12 -23.08 7.31
CA THR A 8 13.45 -22.10 8.33
C THR A 8 12.18 -21.50 8.95
N MET A 9 11.20 -21.15 8.13
CA MET A 9 9.91 -20.65 8.63
C MET A 9 9.16 -21.70 9.43
N LYS A 10 9.14 -22.95 8.98
CA LYS A 10 8.51 -24.07 9.68
C LYS A 10 9.13 -24.30 11.06
N LYS A 11 10.46 -24.32 11.15
CA LYS A 11 11.18 -24.44 12.42
C LYS A 11 10.87 -23.26 13.35
N ARG A 12 10.83 -22.05 12.80
CA ARG A 12 10.50 -20.82 13.53
C ARG A 12 9.08 -20.87 14.10
N THR A 13 8.10 -21.25 13.27
CA THR A 13 6.70 -21.40 13.71
C THR A 13 6.57 -22.49 14.79
N ALA A 14 7.22 -23.64 14.60
CA ALA A 14 7.22 -24.73 15.58
C ALA A 14 7.82 -24.30 16.92
N SER A 15 8.84 -23.43 16.93
CA SER A 15 9.46 -22.96 18.18
C SER A 15 8.51 -22.11 19.04
N TYR A 16 7.48 -21.50 18.46
CA TYR A 16 6.45 -20.73 19.21
C TYR A 16 5.36 -21.64 19.82
N GLN A 17 5.37 -22.93 19.53
CA GLN A 17 4.48 -23.91 20.16
C GLN A 17 5.02 -24.40 21.52
N ASN A 18 6.29 -24.12 21.81
CA ASN A 18 6.90 -24.44 23.09
C ASN A 18 6.73 -23.30 24.08
N ASN A 19 5.69 -23.38 24.91
CA ASN A 19 5.34 -22.35 25.89
C ASN A 19 6.37 -22.22 27.03
N GLU A 20 7.20 -23.23 27.26
CA GLU A 20 8.22 -23.16 28.31
C GLU A 20 9.42 -22.29 27.88
N GLU A 21 9.83 -22.43 26.59
CA GLU A 21 10.92 -21.63 26.05
C GLU A 21 10.46 -20.23 25.58
N LYS A 22 9.22 -20.12 25.08
CA LYS A 22 8.66 -18.86 24.55
C LYS A 22 7.29 -18.58 25.13
N PRO A 23 7.20 -18.17 26.41
CA PRO A 23 5.92 -17.92 27.06
C PRO A 23 5.19 -16.68 26.55
N TYR A 24 5.87 -15.80 25.79
CA TYR A 24 5.29 -14.57 25.26
C TYR A 24 5.44 -14.48 23.74
N LEU A 25 4.38 -14.05 23.08
CA LEU A 25 4.37 -13.71 21.65
C LEU A 25 4.21 -12.19 21.52
N HIS A 26 5.23 -11.53 21.00
CA HIS A 26 5.17 -10.11 20.68
C HIS A 26 4.69 -9.93 19.24
N LEU A 27 3.54 -9.29 19.09
CA LEU A 27 2.97 -8.96 17.78
C LEU A 27 3.33 -7.52 17.42
N VAL A 28 3.61 -7.30 16.15
CA VAL A 28 3.92 -6.00 15.59
C VAL A 28 2.89 -5.68 14.52
N ASP A 29 2.57 -4.39 14.34
CA ASP A 29 1.65 -3.93 13.30
C ASP A 29 2.13 -4.37 11.91
N GLY A 30 1.20 -4.88 11.12
CA GLY A 30 1.45 -5.33 9.75
C GLY A 30 1.99 -4.23 8.83
N GLY A 31 1.71 -2.96 9.14
CA GLY A 31 2.22 -1.80 8.42
C GLY A 31 3.75 -1.72 8.32
N LEU A 32 4.47 -2.37 9.24
CA LEU A 32 5.93 -2.47 9.16
C LEU A 32 6.42 -3.28 7.94
N THR A 33 5.62 -4.21 7.44
CA THR A 33 6.01 -5.11 6.36
C THR A 33 5.21 -4.89 5.08
N ASP A 34 3.95 -4.52 5.20
CA ASP A 34 3.02 -4.28 4.08
C ASP A 34 2.02 -3.18 4.45
N ASN A 35 2.48 -1.94 4.49
CA ASN A 35 1.69 -0.78 4.90
C ASN A 35 0.43 -0.56 4.05
N LEU A 36 0.45 -0.98 2.79
CA LEU A 36 -0.67 -0.82 1.86
C LEU A 36 -1.55 -2.07 1.75
N GLY A 37 -1.15 -3.21 2.35
CA GLY A 37 -1.88 -4.48 2.23
C GLY A 37 -1.88 -5.07 0.81
N LEU A 38 -0.95 -4.66 -0.05
CA LEU A 38 -0.89 -5.06 -1.46
C LEU A 38 0.13 -6.18 -1.75
N ALA A 39 0.97 -6.55 -0.77
CA ALA A 39 2.03 -7.54 -0.98
C ALA A 39 1.46 -8.88 -1.45
N SER A 40 0.35 -9.35 -0.87
CA SER A 40 -0.30 -10.60 -1.29
C SER A 40 -0.77 -10.57 -2.74
N LEU A 41 -1.28 -9.43 -3.23
CA LEU A 41 -1.66 -9.27 -4.63
C LEU A 41 -0.44 -9.31 -5.56
N LEU A 42 0.66 -8.68 -5.14
CA LEU A 42 1.91 -8.68 -5.89
C LEU A 42 2.55 -10.08 -5.91
N ASP A 43 2.56 -10.79 -4.79
CA ASP A 43 3.05 -12.16 -4.71
C ASP A 43 2.24 -13.08 -5.61
N MET A 44 0.91 -12.97 -5.60
CA MET A 44 0.05 -13.70 -6.53
C MET A 44 0.37 -13.35 -7.98
N SER A 45 0.64 -12.08 -8.30
CA SER A 45 1.01 -11.64 -9.65
C SER A 45 2.38 -12.15 -10.09
N ASN A 46 3.30 -12.36 -9.16
CA ASN A 46 4.63 -12.93 -9.42
C ASN A 46 4.58 -14.45 -9.58
N LEU A 47 3.72 -15.14 -8.81
CA LEU A 47 3.50 -16.57 -8.89
C LEU A 47 2.67 -16.98 -10.13
N LEU A 48 1.65 -16.19 -10.42
CA LEU A 48 0.76 -16.37 -11.56
C LEU A 48 1.11 -15.31 -12.61
N THR A 49 1.70 -15.73 -13.73
CA THR A 49 1.88 -14.80 -14.86
C THR A 49 0.53 -14.20 -15.27
N VAL A 50 0.52 -13.00 -15.83
CA VAL A 50 -0.70 -12.35 -16.38
C VAL A 50 -1.49 -13.31 -17.26
N LYS A 51 -0.81 -14.16 -18.05
CA LYS A 51 -1.42 -15.19 -18.89
C LYS A 51 -2.22 -16.22 -18.11
N LYS A 52 -1.65 -16.75 -17.01
CA LYS A 52 -2.32 -17.74 -16.16
C LYS A 52 -3.51 -17.11 -15.42
N LEU A 53 -3.31 -15.95 -14.83
CA LEU A 53 -4.37 -15.23 -14.13
C LEU A 53 -5.53 -14.88 -15.08
N TYR A 54 -5.23 -14.43 -16.30
CA TYR A 54 -6.26 -14.19 -17.30
C TYR A 54 -7.01 -15.48 -17.69
N ALA A 55 -6.32 -16.61 -17.81
CA ALA A 55 -6.94 -17.89 -18.15
C ALA A 55 -7.96 -18.34 -17.08
N GLU A 56 -7.69 -18.05 -15.81
CA GLU A 56 -8.62 -18.29 -14.70
C GLU A 56 -9.80 -17.32 -14.74
N LEU A 57 -9.54 -16.03 -14.92
CA LEU A 57 -10.56 -14.99 -14.79
C LEU A 57 -11.46 -14.83 -16.01
N LYS A 58 -11.02 -15.24 -17.21
CA LYS A 58 -11.81 -15.11 -18.46
C LYS A 58 -13.15 -15.86 -18.45
N ASN A 59 -13.28 -16.89 -17.63
CA ASN A 59 -14.49 -17.70 -17.51
C ASN A 59 -15.54 -17.06 -16.59
N TYR A 60 -15.15 -16.05 -15.82
CA TYR A 60 -16.06 -15.26 -15.01
C TYR A 60 -16.60 -14.07 -15.82
N ASN A 61 -17.81 -13.64 -15.52
CA ASN A 61 -18.41 -12.48 -16.18
C ASN A 61 -17.84 -11.16 -15.63
N LEU A 62 -16.49 -11.05 -15.66
CA LEU A 62 -15.76 -9.88 -15.21
C LEU A 62 -15.46 -8.96 -16.40
N ARG A 63 -15.69 -7.67 -16.21
CA ARG A 63 -15.35 -6.62 -17.20
C ARG A 63 -14.18 -5.77 -16.73
N ASN A 64 -14.13 -5.47 -15.44
CA ASN A 64 -13.14 -4.59 -14.86
C ASN A 64 -12.60 -5.17 -13.55
N ILE A 65 -11.31 -4.95 -13.30
CA ILE A 65 -10.63 -5.13 -12.03
C ILE A 65 -10.20 -3.72 -11.60
N ILE A 66 -10.72 -3.24 -10.49
CA ILE A 66 -10.40 -1.91 -9.98
C ILE A 66 -9.79 -2.08 -8.60
N VAL A 67 -8.56 -1.65 -8.45
CA VAL A 67 -7.86 -1.59 -7.16
C VAL A 67 -7.70 -0.12 -6.80
N VAL A 68 -8.31 0.27 -5.68
CA VAL A 68 -8.17 1.62 -5.11
C VAL A 68 -7.29 1.51 -3.89
N ASN A 69 -6.11 2.10 -3.97
CA ASN A 69 -5.18 2.23 -2.85
C ASN A 69 -5.32 3.61 -2.24
N VAL A 70 -5.52 3.66 -0.92
CA VAL A 70 -5.57 4.91 -0.16
C VAL A 70 -4.38 4.92 0.79
N ASN A 71 -3.41 5.79 0.51
CA ASN A 71 -2.23 5.97 1.33
C ASN A 71 -2.39 7.23 2.19
N ALA A 72 -2.76 7.02 3.45
CA ALA A 72 -2.87 8.06 4.47
C ALA A 72 -1.58 8.18 5.31
N GLN A 73 -0.43 7.79 4.75
CA GLN A 73 0.84 7.88 5.44
C GLN A 73 1.16 9.35 5.76
N ASN A 74 1.37 9.61 7.04
CA ASN A 74 1.76 10.91 7.54
C ASN A 74 3.26 11.20 7.28
N GLU A 75 3.60 12.45 7.18
CA GLU A 75 4.97 12.94 7.27
C GLU A 75 5.06 13.73 8.58
N LEU A 76 5.37 13.03 9.67
CA LEU A 76 5.72 13.74 10.89
C LEU A 76 6.92 14.61 10.57
N SER A 77 6.71 15.95 10.64
CA SER A 77 7.76 16.91 10.41
C SER A 77 8.90 16.67 11.40
N ASN A 78 9.90 15.92 10.95
CA ASN A 78 11.13 15.76 11.70
C ASN A 78 11.85 17.10 11.60
N HIS A 79 11.93 17.81 12.71
CA HIS A 79 12.74 19.03 12.82
C HIS A 79 14.25 18.75 12.80
N ILE A 80 14.65 17.49 12.56
CA ILE A 80 16.02 17.03 12.51
C ILE A 80 16.83 17.87 11.52
N ASP A 81 16.27 18.17 10.35
CA ASP A 81 16.95 18.93 9.29
C ASP A 81 17.06 20.43 9.59
N LYS A 82 16.47 20.91 10.69
CA LYS A 82 16.49 22.32 11.06
C LYS A 82 17.54 22.65 12.14
N SER A 83 18.20 21.64 12.70
CA SER A 83 19.26 21.81 13.69
C SER A 83 20.51 21.05 13.26
N ALA A 84 21.68 21.61 13.60
CA ALA A 84 22.97 20.93 13.47
C ALA A 84 23.23 19.96 14.64
N ASP A 85 22.32 19.89 15.62
CA ASP A 85 22.46 19.00 16.77
C ASP A 85 22.28 17.54 16.36
N VAL A 86 22.91 16.65 17.11
CA VAL A 86 22.75 15.21 16.90
C VAL A 86 21.31 14.81 17.25
N PRO A 87 20.57 14.14 16.34
CA PRO A 87 19.21 13.72 16.64
C PRO A 87 19.12 12.84 17.89
N GLY A 88 18.06 13.00 18.65
CA GLY A 88 17.80 12.16 19.82
C GLY A 88 17.49 10.71 19.42
N ILE A 89 17.59 9.80 20.37
CA ILE A 89 17.34 8.35 20.12
C ILE A 89 15.94 8.11 19.55
N LYS A 90 14.94 8.85 19.99
CA LYS A 90 13.55 8.74 19.49
C LYS A 90 13.44 9.08 18.01
N GLU A 91 14.09 10.16 17.58
CA GLU A 91 14.12 10.59 16.19
C GLU A 91 14.86 9.59 15.31
N VAL A 92 15.98 9.07 15.76
CA VAL A 92 16.73 8.02 15.06
C VAL A 92 15.88 6.76 14.90
N VAL A 93 15.24 6.28 15.97
CA VAL A 93 14.36 5.11 15.91
C VAL A 93 13.20 5.31 14.94
N ASN A 94 12.54 6.48 14.99
CA ASN A 94 11.46 6.79 14.06
C ASN A 94 11.95 6.78 12.60
N THR A 95 13.12 7.33 12.33
CA THR A 95 13.71 7.34 10.98
C THR A 95 14.03 5.92 10.50
N VAL A 96 14.62 5.09 11.36
CA VAL A 96 14.97 3.69 11.04
C VAL A 96 13.70 2.86 10.72
N ILE A 97 12.58 3.17 11.34
CA ILE A 97 11.30 2.49 11.09
C ILE A 97 10.63 3.04 9.82
N ASN A 98 10.53 4.36 9.69
CA ASN A 98 9.72 4.98 8.64
C ASN A 98 10.37 4.91 7.25
N VAL A 99 11.67 5.07 7.13
CA VAL A 99 12.36 5.04 5.83
C VAL A 99 12.17 3.71 5.07
N PRO A 100 12.31 2.53 5.69
CA PRO A 100 11.98 1.26 5.01
C PRO A 100 10.51 1.17 4.60
N ILE A 101 9.57 1.64 5.44
CA ILE A 101 8.14 1.65 5.15
C ILE A 101 7.86 2.50 3.92
N ASP A 102 8.44 3.70 3.85
CA ASP A 102 8.30 4.60 2.69
C ASP A 102 8.78 3.94 1.39
N LYS A 103 9.98 3.38 1.41
CA LYS A 103 10.57 2.69 0.24
C LYS A 103 9.73 1.49 -0.19
N THR A 104 9.24 0.70 0.76
CA THR A 104 8.38 -0.45 0.47
C THR A 104 7.06 0.02 -0.13
N THR A 105 6.45 1.06 0.43
CA THR A 105 5.22 1.68 -0.06
C THR A 105 5.35 2.15 -1.50
N GLU A 106 6.40 2.94 -1.81
CA GLU A 106 6.66 3.43 -3.17
C GLU A 106 6.87 2.28 -4.16
N SER A 107 7.65 1.29 -3.78
CA SER A 107 7.91 0.11 -4.61
C SER A 107 6.62 -0.66 -4.89
N THR A 108 5.78 -0.86 -3.87
CA THR A 108 4.50 -1.55 -3.97
C THR A 108 3.54 -0.83 -4.93
N VAL A 109 3.41 0.50 -4.82
CA VAL A 109 2.60 1.32 -5.73
C VAL A 109 3.10 1.18 -7.17
N LYS A 110 4.41 1.32 -7.38
CA LYS A 110 5.04 1.21 -8.70
C LYS A 110 4.84 -0.17 -9.34
N TYR A 111 4.97 -1.24 -8.58
CA TYR A 111 4.73 -2.61 -9.07
C TYR A 111 3.26 -2.84 -9.38
N SER A 112 2.33 -2.33 -8.56
CA SER A 112 0.89 -2.45 -8.79
C SER A 112 0.45 -1.74 -10.06
N GLN A 113 0.96 -0.53 -10.31
CA GLN A 113 0.72 0.19 -11.56
C GLN A 113 1.27 -0.58 -12.76
N LYS A 114 2.52 -1.05 -12.66
CA LYS A 114 3.15 -1.85 -13.73
C LYS A 114 2.36 -3.12 -14.03
N PHE A 115 1.82 -3.78 -13.01
CA PHE A 115 0.98 -4.95 -13.21
C PHE A 115 -0.30 -4.62 -13.96
N ALA A 116 -1.00 -3.54 -13.61
CA ALA A 116 -2.20 -3.09 -14.32
C ALA A 116 -1.90 -2.76 -15.79
N ASP A 117 -0.77 -2.12 -16.07
CA ASP A 117 -0.34 -1.80 -17.43
C ASP A 117 -0.03 -3.07 -18.25
N GLN A 118 0.69 -4.01 -17.66
CA GLN A 118 0.99 -5.31 -18.28
C GLN A 118 -0.28 -6.12 -18.54
N TRP A 119 -1.22 -6.12 -17.60
CA TRP A 119 -2.53 -6.74 -17.77
C TRP A 119 -3.28 -6.16 -18.95
N ASN A 120 -3.40 -4.84 -19.01
CA ASN A 120 -4.10 -4.15 -20.07
C ASN A 120 -3.42 -4.35 -21.44
N ALA A 121 -2.10 -4.33 -21.50
CA ALA A 121 -1.35 -4.63 -22.71
C ALA A 121 -1.62 -6.07 -23.20
N TYR A 122 -1.64 -7.04 -22.28
CA TYR A 122 -1.92 -8.43 -22.61
C TYR A 122 -3.36 -8.63 -23.11
N THR A 123 -4.35 -8.04 -22.44
CA THR A 123 -5.78 -8.25 -22.76
C THR A 123 -6.22 -7.49 -24.01
N LYS A 124 -5.52 -6.40 -24.38
CA LYS A 124 -5.82 -5.58 -25.57
C LYS A 124 -5.91 -6.41 -26.85
N HIS A 125 -5.06 -7.41 -27.00
CA HIS A 125 -4.94 -8.23 -28.21
C HIS A 125 -5.68 -9.57 -28.12
N LYS A 126 -6.46 -9.81 -27.05
CA LYS A 126 -7.22 -11.04 -26.89
C LYS A 126 -8.58 -10.97 -27.60
N LYS A 127 -8.92 -12.07 -28.30
CA LYS A 127 -10.28 -12.30 -28.79
C LYS A 127 -11.09 -12.88 -27.63
N GLY A 128 -12.12 -12.18 -27.15
CA GLY A 128 -12.96 -12.63 -26.02
C GLY A 128 -13.14 -11.54 -24.96
N ALA A 129 -13.37 -11.95 -23.72
CA ALA A 129 -13.61 -11.03 -22.60
C ALA A 129 -12.40 -10.09 -22.41
N LYS A 130 -12.64 -8.80 -22.65
CA LYS A 130 -11.63 -7.75 -22.44
C LYS A 130 -11.76 -7.26 -21.01
N ILE A 131 -11.16 -8.00 -20.08
CA ILE A 131 -11.12 -7.57 -18.69
C ILE A 131 -10.06 -6.46 -18.57
N LYS A 132 -10.46 -5.27 -18.16
CA LYS A 132 -9.54 -4.14 -17.93
C LYS A 132 -9.13 -4.07 -16.47
N ALA A 133 -7.89 -3.71 -16.22
CA ALA A 133 -7.38 -3.45 -14.87
C ALA A 133 -7.15 -1.94 -14.70
N TYR A 134 -7.58 -1.42 -13.55
CA TYR A 134 -7.38 -0.04 -13.13
C TYR A 134 -6.73 -0.06 -11.77
N PHE A 135 -5.65 0.69 -11.61
CA PHE A 135 -5.00 0.93 -10.34
C PHE A 135 -5.09 2.42 -10.03
N VAL A 136 -5.83 2.74 -8.98
CA VAL A 136 -6.02 4.11 -8.50
C VAL A 136 -5.22 4.24 -7.21
N ASN A 137 -4.20 5.10 -7.21
CA ASN A 137 -3.45 5.45 -6.02
C ASN A 137 -3.85 6.84 -5.56
N LEU A 138 -4.30 6.95 -4.32
CA LEU A 138 -4.65 8.21 -3.66
C LEU A 138 -3.73 8.36 -2.45
N SER A 139 -2.89 9.38 -2.44
CA SER A 139 -1.94 9.64 -1.36
C SER A 139 -2.12 11.05 -0.84
N LEU A 140 -2.11 11.23 0.49
CA LEU A 140 -2.13 12.56 1.10
C LEU A 140 -0.95 13.43 0.64
N LYS A 141 0.18 12.79 0.26
CA LYS A 141 1.35 13.49 -0.29
C LYS A 141 1.08 14.15 -1.64
N ASP A 142 0.08 13.65 -2.39
CA ASP A 142 -0.28 14.17 -3.72
C ASP A 142 -1.26 15.36 -3.67
N LEU A 143 -1.66 15.81 -2.47
CA LEU A 143 -2.45 17.03 -2.32
C LEU A 143 -1.69 18.24 -2.84
N PRO A 144 -2.41 19.26 -3.38
CA PRO A 144 -1.81 20.55 -3.69
C PRO A 144 -1.13 21.16 -2.47
N GLU A 145 -0.01 21.87 -2.71
CA GLU A 145 0.69 22.57 -1.64
C GLU A 145 -0.22 23.58 -0.97
N GLY A 146 -0.23 23.57 0.37
CA GLY A 146 -1.08 24.47 1.15
C GLY A 146 -1.32 23.98 2.58
N GLN A 147 -2.11 24.74 3.31
CA GLN A 147 -2.38 24.48 4.73
C GLN A 147 -3.03 23.11 4.95
N LEU A 148 -4.00 22.73 4.12
CA LEU A 148 -4.69 21.43 4.25
C LEU A 148 -3.71 20.26 4.14
N LYS A 149 -2.79 20.28 3.16
CA LYS A 149 -1.77 19.25 3.01
C LYS A 149 -0.89 19.15 4.26
N ASN A 150 -0.40 20.29 4.73
CA ASN A 150 0.42 20.34 5.93
C ASN A 150 -0.33 19.80 7.16
N ASP A 151 -1.60 20.19 7.31
CA ASP A 151 -2.42 19.73 8.43
C ASP A 151 -2.61 18.20 8.40
N VAL A 152 -3.06 17.65 7.27
CA VAL A 152 -3.39 16.20 7.19
C VAL A 152 -2.16 15.32 7.25
N LEU A 153 -1.00 15.75 6.74
CA LEU A 153 0.25 15.00 6.85
C LEU A 153 0.81 14.96 8.29
N ASN A 154 0.38 15.89 9.15
CA ASN A 154 0.75 15.92 10.55
C ASN A 154 -0.27 15.25 11.50
N ILE A 155 -1.40 14.73 10.98
CA ILE A 155 -2.35 13.96 11.80
C ILE A 155 -1.71 12.63 12.18
N GLY A 156 -1.50 12.42 13.48
CA GLY A 156 -0.93 11.16 13.99
C GLY A 156 -1.91 10.00 13.89
N THR A 157 -1.39 8.78 13.77
CA THR A 157 -2.20 7.56 13.83
C THR A 157 -2.81 7.41 15.23
N SER A 158 -4.16 7.34 15.30
CA SER A 158 -4.90 7.22 16.55
C SER A 158 -6.23 6.51 16.32
N PHE A 159 -6.70 5.76 17.32
CA PHE A 159 -8.07 5.21 17.33
C PHE A 159 -9.14 6.27 17.58
N TYR A 160 -8.76 7.45 18.01
CA TYR A 160 -9.64 8.59 18.22
C TYR A 160 -9.05 9.82 17.56
N LEU A 161 -9.80 10.40 16.62
CA LEU A 161 -9.45 11.65 15.96
C LEU A 161 -10.48 12.72 16.34
N PRO A 162 -10.05 13.96 16.61
CA PRO A 162 -10.97 15.09 16.73
C PRO A 162 -11.80 15.28 15.46
N GLN A 163 -13.01 15.76 15.60
CA GLN A 163 -13.93 16.01 14.48
C GLN A 163 -13.28 16.89 13.39
N SER A 164 -12.51 17.90 13.79
CA SER A 164 -11.81 18.80 12.88
C SER A 164 -10.81 18.07 11.97
N ASP A 165 -10.11 17.06 12.50
CA ASP A 165 -9.13 16.29 11.75
C ASP A 165 -9.83 15.32 10.78
N VAL A 166 -10.94 14.72 11.21
CA VAL A 166 -11.80 13.91 10.34
C VAL A 166 -12.31 14.73 9.16
N ASP A 167 -12.78 15.96 9.41
CA ASP A 167 -13.31 16.83 8.35
C ASP A 167 -12.23 17.25 7.36
N LYS A 168 -11.00 17.56 7.83
CA LYS A 168 -9.85 17.82 6.97
C LYS A 168 -9.48 16.61 6.11
N LEU A 169 -9.48 15.40 6.67
CA LEU A 169 -9.21 14.18 5.91
C LEU A 169 -10.27 13.90 4.85
N ARG A 170 -11.56 14.20 5.14
CA ARG A 170 -12.65 14.08 4.17
C ARG A 170 -12.51 15.08 3.03
N GLU A 171 -12.14 16.32 3.33
CA GLU A 171 -11.85 17.34 2.31
C GLU A 171 -10.66 16.92 1.44
N ALA A 172 -9.57 16.46 2.05
CA ALA A 172 -8.41 15.95 1.35
C ALA A 172 -8.77 14.79 0.40
N ALA A 173 -9.56 13.83 0.88
CA ALA A 173 -10.01 12.70 0.07
C ALA A 173 -10.85 13.16 -1.14
N LYS A 174 -11.73 14.14 -0.97
CA LYS A 174 -12.52 14.72 -2.05
C LYS A 174 -11.63 15.33 -3.13
N ILE A 175 -10.66 16.16 -2.75
CA ILE A 175 -9.72 16.80 -3.67
C ILE A 175 -8.92 15.74 -4.44
N LEU A 176 -8.39 14.71 -3.75
CA LEU A 176 -7.61 13.64 -4.37
C LEU A 176 -8.46 12.86 -5.40
N LEU A 177 -9.71 12.55 -5.08
CA LEU A 177 -10.62 11.86 -6.01
C LEU A 177 -10.93 12.72 -7.23
N GLU A 178 -11.22 14.01 -7.03
CA GLU A 178 -11.52 14.95 -8.12
C GLU A 178 -10.33 15.16 -9.05
N GLN A 179 -9.09 15.09 -8.55
CA GLN A 179 -7.88 15.28 -9.33
C GLN A 179 -7.37 14.00 -9.99
N SER A 180 -7.79 12.81 -9.51
CA SER A 180 -7.28 11.53 -9.99
C SER A 180 -7.85 11.16 -11.36
N LYS A 181 -7.00 11.25 -12.38
CA LYS A 181 -7.35 10.80 -13.75
C LYS A 181 -7.67 9.32 -13.80
N GLU A 182 -6.96 8.52 -13.03
CA GLU A 182 -7.12 7.07 -12.94
C GLU A 182 -8.46 6.71 -12.31
N TYR A 183 -8.87 7.42 -11.27
CA TYR A 183 -10.20 7.28 -10.67
C TYR A 183 -11.31 7.59 -11.68
N HIS A 184 -11.21 8.69 -12.40
CA HIS A 184 -12.20 9.04 -13.41
C HIS A 184 -12.28 8.03 -14.57
N LYS A 185 -11.13 7.45 -14.98
CA LYS A 185 -11.12 6.36 -15.98
C LYS A 185 -11.81 5.10 -15.45
N ALA A 186 -11.53 4.72 -14.20
CA ALA A 186 -12.15 3.58 -13.54
C ALA A 186 -13.68 3.79 -13.39
N LEU A 187 -14.10 4.98 -12.96
CA LEU A 187 -15.51 5.31 -12.80
C LEU A 187 -16.29 5.24 -14.13
N LYS A 188 -15.72 5.78 -15.22
CA LYS A 188 -16.32 5.68 -16.56
C LYS A 188 -16.45 4.23 -17.05
N ALA A 189 -15.62 3.33 -16.59
CA ALA A 189 -15.68 1.93 -16.98
C ALA A 189 -16.78 1.15 -16.24
N LEU A 190 -17.38 1.71 -15.21
CA LEU A 190 -18.49 1.13 -14.45
C LEU A 190 -19.87 1.56 -15.00
N GLN A 191 -19.89 2.60 -15.82
CA GLN A 191 -21.07 3.09 -16.54
C GLN A 191 -21.25 2.32 -17.85
#